data_a89e2f99967ffdb98c536532207e7219
#
_entry.id   a89e2f99967ffdb98c536532207e7219
#
_cell.length_a   1.000
_cell.length_b   1.000
_cell.length_c   1.000
_cell.angle_alpha   90.00
_cell.angle_beta   90.00
_cell.angle_gamma   90.00
#
_symmetry.space_group_name_H-M   'P 1'
#
loop_
_entity.id
_entity.type
_entity.pdbx_description
1 polymer ?
#
loop_
_entity_poly.entity_id
_entity_poly.type
_entity_poly.pdbx_seq_one_letter_code
_entity_poly.pdbx_strand_id
1 'polypeptide(L)'
;MTPPIATSDTSDTSDTKPTAIAPQEPGLSASKAAPQALKFPSPPTFTDKHAERKHLKERLALSFRIFGKYSFDEGVAGHITVRDPLNPHHFWVNPFGLAFSLIKASDLILVDETGNVIDGGPNRLLNTAAFMIHSAIHRARPDVTAAAHSHSIHGRAYCALGKPLDIITQDACAFYNDHVVYEAFNGVVLAAEEGQNIATCLGDKKAALLQNHGLLTVGRTVEEAVFWFVSLEKCCQAQLMADAAAGGRGIETKKIESADAEFTHKAVGSALAGWFSAKPLFDVVHRETGGEYLG
;
A
#
# COMPACT_ATOMS: atom_id res chain seq x y z
N MET A 1 -12.96 -39.07 -62.40
CA MET A 1 -11.88 -38.18 -62.82
C MET A 1 -11.70 -37.13 -61.73
N THR A 2 -10.72 -37.31 -60.91
CA THR A 2 -10.36 -36.45 -59.79
C THR A 2 -9.16 -35.63 -60.18
N PRO A 3 -9.14 -34.30 -59.97
CA PRO A 3 -7.93 -33.48 -60.28
C PRO A 3 -6.88 -33.60 -59.17
N PRO A 4 -5.60 -33.37 -59.46
CA PRO A 4 -4.50 -33.64 -58.53
C PRO A 4 -4.35 -32.49 -57.48
N ILE A 5 -3.94 -32.91 -56.29
CA ILE A 5 -3.59 -32.06 -55.14
C ILE A 5 -2.20 -31.44 -55.40
N ALA A 6 -2.15 -30.12 -55.34
CA ALA A 6 -0.88 -29.39 -55.35
C ALA A 6 -0.29 -29.34 -53.93
N THR A 7 0.94 -29.82 -53.82
CA THR A 7 1.78 -29.66 -52.62
C THR A 7 2.38 -28.27 -52.60
N SER A 8 2.07 -27.47 -51.56
CA SER A 8 2.71 -26.19 -51.31
C SER A 8 3.83 -26.38 -50.27
N ASP A 9 5.00 -25.91 -50.64
CA ASP A 9 6.21 -25.81 -49.82
C ASP A 9 5.99 -25.06 -48.51
N THR A 10 6.51 -25.64 -47.45
CA THR A 10 6.60 -25.01 -46.13
C THR A 10 7.82 -24.10 -46.12
N SER A 11 7.58 -22.77 -46.18
CA SER A 11 8.62 -21.80 -45.88
C SER A 11 8.72 -21.58 -44.36
N ASP A 12 9.90 -21.82 -43.93
CA ASP A 12 10.50 -21.56 -42.61
C ASP A 12 10.19 -20.13 -42.13
N THR A 13 9.37 -19.99 -41.06
CA THR A 13 9.23 -18.74 -40.36
C THR A 13 10.06 -18.80 -39.09
N SER A 14 11.26 -18.22 -39.18
CA SER A 14 12.13 -17.98 -38.03
C SER A 14 11.39 -17.15 -36.95
N ASP A 15 11.15 -17.79 -35.82
CA ASP A 15 10.71 -17.15 -34.56
C ASP A 15 11.80 -16.18 -34.07
N THR A 16 11.73 -14.95 -34.46
CA THR A 16 12.47 -13.89 -33.80
C THR A 16 11.71 -13.46 -32.55
N LYS A 17 12.09 -14.02 -31.39
CA LYS A 17 11.72 -13.45 -30.10
C LYS A 17 12.09 -11.97 -30.06
N PRO A 18 11.21 -11.08 -29.57
CA PRO A 18 11.57 -9.67 -29.40
C PRO A 18 12.77 -9.57 -28.45
N THR A 19 13.81 -8.92 -28.86
CA THR A 19 14.97 -8.61 -28.03
C THR A 19 14.51 -7.84 -26.82
N ALA A 20 14.80 -8.36 -25.62
CA ALA A 20 14.48 -7.69 -24.37
C ALA A 20 15.11 -6.29 -24.37
N ILE A 21 14.26 -5.26 -24.29
CA ILE A 21 14.69 -3.88 -24.06
C ILE A 21 15.26 -3.83 -22.65
N ALA A 22 16.52 -3.41 -22.51
CA ALA A 22 17.15 -3.21 -21.21
C ALA A 22 16.28 -2.29 -20.32
N PRO A 23 16.24 -2.51 -18.99
CA PRO A 23 15.47 -1.69 -18.09
C PRO A 23 15.97 -0.25 -18.17
N GLN A 24 15.18 0.60 -18.84
CA GLN A 24 15.30 2.03 -18.69
C GLN A 24 14.58 2.40 -17.41
N GLU A 25 15.16 3.29 -16.63
CA GLU A 25 14.51 4.04 -15.56
C GLU A 25 13.08 4.40 -16.00
N PRO A 26 12.05 4.42 -15.14
CA PRO A 26 10.65 4.48 -15.54
C PRO A 26 10.43 5.55 -16.61
N GLY A 27 10.02 5.12 -17.79
CA GLY A 27 10.11 5.85 -19.04
C GLY A 27 9.20 7.07 -19.13
N LEU A 28 9.70 8.16 -18.58
CA LEU A 28 9.39 9.49 -19.07
C LEU A 28 10.56 9.89 -19.99
N SER A 29 10.45 9.56 -21.28
CA SER A 29 11.37 10.10 -22.26
C SER A 29 11.20 11.61 -22.22
N ALA A 30 12.16 12.31 -21.62
CA ALA A 30 12.25 13.75 -21.72
C ALA A 30 12.28 14.12 -23.22
N SER A 31 11.34 14.95 -23.66
CA SER A 31 11.37 15.49 -25.01
C SER A 31 12.75 16.10 -25.24
N LYS A 32 13.32 15.93 -26.43
CA LYS A 32 14.67 16.42 -26.84
C LYS A 32 14.88 17.94 -26.75
N ALA A 33 13.99 18.68 -26.09
CA ALA A 33 13.95 20.14 -26.06
C ALA A 33 14.29 20.79 -24.72
N ALA A 34 14.81 20.06 -23.71
CA ALA A 34 15.15 20.68 -22.43
C ALA A 34 16.64 20.49 -22.10
N PRO A 35 17.45 21.56 -21.97
CA PRO A 35 18.88 21.48 -21.60
C PRO A 35 19.13 21.28 -20.11
N GLN A 36 18.10 21.08 -19.26
CA GLN A 36 18.25 20.70 -17.86
C GLN A 36 17.70 19.30 -17.69
N ALA A 37 18.57 18.37 -17.26
CA ALA A 37 18.14 17.04 -16.79
C ALA A 37 17.11 17.23 -15.66
N LEU A 38 15.83 16.97 -15.95
CA LEU A 38 14.78 16.99 -14.94
C LEU A 38 15.14 15.94 -13.89
N LYS A 39 15.47 16.40 -12.68
CA LYS A 39 15.66 15.47 -11.56
C LYS A 39 14.32 14.80 -11.27
N PHE A 40 14.33 13.47 -11.19
CA PHE A 40 13.17 12.72 -10.73
C PHE A 40 12.82 13.18 -9.30
N PRO A 41 11.56 13.48 -8.99
CA PRO A 41 11.16 13.92 -7.67
C PRO A 41 11.50 12.88 -6.60
N SER A 42 11.86 13.35 -5.42
CA SER A 42 12.14 12.50 -4.26
C SER A 42 11.37 13.00 -3.04
N PRO A 43 11.17 12.15 -2.02
CA PRO A 43 10.62 12.58 -0.75
C PRO A 43 11.37 13.78 -0.18
N PRO A 44 10.70 14.71 0.51
CA PRO A 44 11.36 15.84 1.16
C PRO A 44 12.30 15.34 2.27
N THR A 45 13.42 16.04 2.44
CA THR A 45 14.37 15.80 3.54
C THR A 45 14.38 16.98 4.47
N PHE A 46 14.53 16.74 5.77
CA PHE A 46 14.47 17.76 6.81
C PHE A 46 15.75 17.75 7.64
N THR A 47 16.32 18.92 7.89
CA THR A 47 17.38 19.13 8.87
C THR A 47 16.82 19.40 10.26
N ASP A 48 15.66 20.02 10.34
CA ASP A 48 14.93 20.29 11.57
C ASP A 48 13.87 19.19 11.83
N LYS A 49 14.03 18.46 12.94
CA LYS A 49 13.15 17.38 13.35
C LYS A 49 11.75 17.85 13.77
N HIS A 50 11.59 19.10 14.23
CA HIS A 50 10.27 19.67 14.51
C HIS A 50 9.50 19.99 13.23
N ALA A 51 10.19 20.51 12.21
CA ALA A 51 9.61 20.71 10.89
C ALA A 51 9.23 19.37 10.23
N GLU A 52 10.06 18.33 10.39
CA GLU A 52 9.74 16.97 9.94
C GLU A 52 8.50 16.42 10.64
N ARG A 53 8.41 16.53 11.98
CA ARG A 53 7.22 16.12 12.76
C ARG A 53 5.96 16.81 12.26
N LYS A 54 6.02 18.13 12.06
CA LYS A 54 4.90 18.90 11.54
C LYS A 54 4.44 18.36 10.19
N HIS A 55 5.38 18.19 9.26
CA HIS A 55 5.12 17.62 7.94
C HIS A 55 4.48 16.24 8.03
N LEU A 56 5.03 15.33 8.82
CA LEU A 56 4.52 13.97 8.98
C LEU A 56 3.09 13.95 9.55
N LYS A 57 2.79 14.79 10.53
CA LYS A 57 1.42 14.94 11.08
C LYS A 57 0.43 15.44 10.03
N GLU A 58 0.83 16.43 9.23
CA GLU A 58 0.00 16.95 8.14
C GLU A 58 -0.25 15.89 7.07
N ARG A 59 0.78 15.12 6.68
CA ARG A 59 0.63 14.01 5.73
C ARG A 59 -0.26 12.90 6.30
N LEU A 60 -0.11 12.58 7.58
CA LEU A 60 -0.95 11.60 8.26
C LEU A 60 -2.43 12.04 8.30
N ALA A 61 -2.72 13.28 8.66
CA ALA A 61 -4.09 13.80 8.64
C ALA A 61 -4.70 13.76 7.23
N LEU A 62 -3.93 14.14 6.21
CA LEU A 62 -4.36 14.03 4.81
C LEU A 62 -4.62 12.57 4.39
N SER A 63 -3.84 11.62 4.92
CA SER A 63 -4.04 10.20 4.67
C SER A 63 -5.38 9.69 5.17
N PHE A 64 -5.83 10.17 6.33
CA PHE A 64 -7.18 9.87 6.83
C PHE A 64 -8.27 10.45 5.93
N ARG A 65 -8.08 11.66 5.38
CA ARG A 65 -9.01 12.23 4.38
C ARG A 65 -9.08 11.37 3.13
N ILE A 66 -7.93 10.82 2.69
CA ILE A 66 -7.87 9.87 1.57
C ILE A 66 -8.65 8.60 1.91
N PHE A 67 -8.44 8.02 3.09
CA PHE A 67 -9.15 6.82 3.52
C PHE A 67 -10.67 7.06 3.62
N GLY A 68 -11.10 8.19 4.19
CA GLY A 68 -12.51 8.58 4.19
C GLY A 68 -13.09 8.73 2.78
N LYS A 69 -12.35 9.35 1.85
CA LYS A 69 -12.78 9.51 0.45
C LYS A 69 -12.98 8.17 -0.27
N TYR A 70 -12.15 7.16 0.04
CA TYR A 70 -12.25 5.83 -0.55
C TYR A 70 -13.13 4.86 0.24
N SER A 71 -13.82 5.35 1.28
CA SER A 71 -14.68 4.54 2.16
C SER A 71 -13.91 3.37 2.82
N PHE A 72 -12.71 3.68 3.33
CA PHE A 72 -11.92 2.75 4.11
C PHE A 72 -12.11 2.97 5.63
N ASP A 73 -13.18 3.65 6.02
CA ASP A 73 -13.56 4.04 7.37
C ASP A 73 -14.80 3.27 7.84
N GLU A 74 -14.67 1.98 8.08
CA GLU A 74 -15.77 1.12 8.53
C GLU A 74 -16.06 1.38 10.02
N GLY A 75 -16.95 2.32 10.30
CA GLY A 75 -17.29 2.74 11.66
C GLY A 75 -16.10 3.34 12.40
N VAL A 76 -15.55 2.62 13.37
CA VAL A 76 -14.34 3.01 14.12
C VAL A 76 -13.12 2.17 13.76
N ALA A 77 -13.25 1.25 12.82
CA ALA A 77 -12.17 0.38 12.38
C ALA A 77 -11.19 1.10 11.47
N GLY A 78 -9.94 0.64 11.50
CA GLY A 78 -8.87 1.21 10.70
C GLY A 78 -8.06 2.26 11.44
N HIS A 79 -6.81 2.36 11.05
CA HIS A 79 -5.84 3.28 11.65
C HIS A 79 -4.62 3.42 10.74
N ILE A 80 -3.99 4.58 10.81
CA ILE A 80 -2.71 4.83 10.15
C ILE A 80 -1.79 5.42 11.21
N THR A 81 -0.56 4.92 11.26
CA THR A 81 0.45 5.44 12.19
C THR A 81 1.65 5.99 11.44
N VAL A 82 2.32 6.95 12.05
CA VAL A 82 3.61 7.45 11.57
C VAL A 82 4.58 7.58 12.74
N ARG A 83 5.78 7.04 12.58
CA ARG A 83 6.86 7.12 13.55
C ARG A 83 7.24 8.58 13.82
N ASP A 84 7.41 8.93 15.08
CA ASP A 84 7.82 10.28 15.46
C ASP A 84 9.31 10.50 15.18
N PRO A 85 9.70 11.55 14.44
CA PRO A 85 11.09 11.79 14.11
C PRO A 85 11.93 12.34 15.29
N LEU A 86 11.29 12.81 16.37
CA LEU A 86 11.96 13.26 17.60
C LEU A 86 12.24 12.10 18.55
N ASN A 87 11.36 11.09 18.57
CA ASN A 87 11.56 9.87 19.33
C ASN A 87 11.08 8.66 18.52
N PRO A 88 11.98 7.88 17.90
CA PRO A 88 11.63 6.75 17.04
C PRO A 88 10.84 5.62 17.73
N HIS A 89 10.76 5.60 19.06
CA HIS A 89 9.95 4.66 19.83
C HIS A 89 8.49 5.09 20.00
N HIS A 90 8.17 6.32 19.59
CA HIS A 90 6.82 6.86 19.62
C HIS A 90 6.23 6.93 18.22
N PHE A 91 4.89 6.94 18.12
CA PHE A 91 4.21 7.14 16.83
C PHE A 91 2.93 7.94 16.99
N TRP A 92 2.62 8.72 15.96
CA TRP A 92 1.38 9.46 15.82
C TRP A 92 0.30 8.57 15.21
N VAL A 93 -0.92 8.68 15.71
CA VAL A 93 -2.09 7.91 15.28
C VAL A 93 -3.36 8.76 15.41
N ASN A 94 -4.46 8.33 14.77
CA ASN A 94 -5.76 8.96 14.95
C ASN A 94 -6.33 8.72 16.34
N PRO A 95 -7.07 9.69 16.91
CA PRO A 95 -7.89 9.45 18.08
C PRO A 95 -9.01 8.45 17.72
N PHE A 96 -9.33 7.54 18.64
CA PHE A 96 -10.41 6.58 18.44
C PHE A 96 -11.77 7.27 18.48
N GLY A 97 -12.64 6.92 17.54
CA GLY A 97 -14.02 7.40 17.47
C GLY A 97 -14.22 8.71 16.68
N LEU A 98 -13.16 9.28 16.10
CA LEU A 98 -13.27 10.42 15.18
C LEU A 98 -13.30 9.92 13.73
N ALA A 99 -14.28 10.37 12.94
CA ALA A 99 -14.39 10.02 11.53
C ALA A 99 -13.15 10.46 10.74
N PHE A 100 -12.64 9.60 9.87
CA PHE A 100 -11.43 9.86 9.09
C PHE A 100 -11.52 11.15 8.26
N SER A 101 -12.70 11.41 7.68
CA SER A 101 -12.97 12.62 6.91
C SER A 101 -12.95 13.92 7.72
N LEU A 102 -12.90 13.86 9.05
CA LEU A 102 -12.88 15.02 9.94
C LEU A 102 -11.53 15.25 10.61
N ILE A 103 -10.62 14.25 10.56
CA ILE A 103 -9.33 14.32 11.26
C ILE A 103 -8.47 15.48 10.76
N LYS A 104 -7.89 16.22 11.69
CA LYS A 104 -6.90 17.27 11.47
C LYS A 104 -5.56 16.88 12.10
N ALA A 105 -4.49 17.56 11.69
CA ALA A 105 -3.17 17.34 12.27
C ALA A 105 -3.14 17.65 13.79
N SER A 106 -3.97 18.59 14.25
CA SER A 106 -4.13 18.93 15.67
C SER A 106 -4.88 17.87 16.49
N ASP A 107 -5.65 16.98 15.85
CA ASP A 107 -6.41 15.93 16.54
C ASP A 107 -5.54 14.69 16.84
N LEU A 108 -4.46 14.51 16.08
CA LEU A 108 -3.59 13.33 16.19
C LEU A 108 -3.00 13.21 17.59
N ILE A 109 -2.89 11.96 18.07
CA ILE A 109 -2.32 11.63 19.38
C ILE A 109 -0.96 10.95 19.22
N LEU A 110 -0.02 11.27 20.12
CA LEU A 110 1.30 10.65 20.21
C LEU A 110 1.26 9.56 21.28
N VAL A 111 1.66 8.37 20.89
CA VAL A 111 1.65 7.18 21.74
C VAL A 111 3.07 6.68 21.96
N ASP A 112 3.43 6.35 23.18
CA ASP A 112 4.70 5.71 23.52
C ASP A 112 4.66 4.20 23.27
N GLU A 113 5.80 3.53 23.47
CA GLU A 113 5.96 2.09 23.23
C GLU A 113 5.16 1.20 24.20
N THR A 114 4.63 1.77 25.28
CA THR A 114 3.81 1.07 26.28
C THR A 114 2.31 1.29 26.12
N GLY A 115 1.91 2.14 25.17
CA GLY A 115 0.50 2.45 24.86
C GLY A 115 -0.05 3.65 25.60
N ASN A 116 0.80 4.46 26.26
CA ASN A 116 0.36 5.70 26.88
C ASN A 116 0.25 6.80 25.82
N VAL A 117 -0.84 7.56 25.86
CA VAL A 117 -0.98 8.78 25.06
C VAL A 117 -0.29 9.91 25.81
N ILE A 118 0.86 10.34 25.29
CA ILE A 118 1.78 11.31 25.93
C ILE A 118 1.62 12.73 25.42
N ASP A 119 1.02 12.91 24.22
CA ASP A 119 0.78 14.22 23.61
C ASP A 119 -0.41 14.11 22.64
N GLY A 120 -0.89 15.24 22.11
CA GLY A 120 -1.87 15.31 21.04
C GLY A 120 -3.11 16.14 21.34
N GLY A 121 -4.13 15.94 20.52
CA GLY A 121 -5.39 16.68 20.57
C GLY A 121 -6.25 16.45 21.82
N PRO A 122 -7.43 17.04 21.84
CA PRO A 122 -8.32 16.95 23.02
C PRO A 122 -8.93 15.57 23.22
N ASN A 123 -9.18 14.82 22.17
CA ASN A 123 -9.62 13.42 22.26
C ASN A 123 -8.40 12.51 22.31
N ARG A 124 -8.09 11.97 23.48
CA ARG A 124 -6.94 11.11 23.73
C ARG A 124 -7.30 9.62 23.87
N LEU A 125 -8.44 9.23 23.34
CA LEU A 125 -8.83 7.82 23.33
C LEU A 125 -8.02 7.05 22.30
N LEU A 126 -7.32 6.02 22.74
CA LEU A 126 -6.52 5.14 21.89
C LEU A 126 -7.30 3.89 21.49
N ASN A 127 -7.21 3.48 20.23
CA ASN A 127 -7.62 2.15 19.81
C ASN A 127 -6.55 1.13 20.22
N THR A 128 -6.83 0.31 21.23
CA THR A 128 -5.87 -0.67 21.76
C THR A 128 -5.47 -1.73 20.73
N ALA A 129 -6.41 -2.18 19.89
CA ALA A 129 -6.09 -3.15 18.84
C ALA A 129 -5.12 -2.56 17.78
N ALA A 130 -5.33 -1.28 17.42
CA ALA A 130 -4.42 -0.53 16.56
C ALA A 130 -3.01 -0.45 17.16
N PHE A 131 -2.93 -0.13 18.45
CA PHE A 131 -1.68 -0.05 19.17
C PHE A 131 -0.93 -1.39 19.14
N MET A 132 -1.59 -2.52 19.46
CA MET A 132 -0.95 -3.83 19.52
C MET A 132 -0.28 -4.22 18.20
N ILE A 133 -0.96 -4.01 17.07
CA ILE A 133 -0.43 -4.36 15.74
C ILE A 133 0.69 -3.38 15.35
N HIS A 134 0.40 -2.08 15.36
CA HIS A 134 1.33 -1.09 14.81
C HIS A 134 2.58 -0.88 15.67
N SER A 135 2.47 -0.97 17.00
CA SER A 135 3.64 -0.92 17.89
C SER A 135 4.60 -2.09 17.64
N ALA A 136 4.06 -3.30 17.43
CA ALA A 136 4.88 -4.46 17.09
C ALA A 136 5.60 -4.29 15.74
N ILE A 137 4.90 -3.77 14.71
CA ILE A 137 5.49 -3.48 13.40
C ILE A 137 6.58 -2.43 13.52
N HIS A 138 6.31 -1.29 14.17
CA HIS A 138 7.31 -0.22 14.35
C HIS A 138 8.54 -0.69 15.13
N ARG A 139 8.37 -1.61 16.07
CA ARG A 139 9.48 -2.21 16.82
C ARG A 139 10.30 -3.17 15.96
N ALA A 140 9.64 -4.03 15.18
CA ALA A 140 10.30 -5.04 14.34
C ALA A 140 10.97 -4.44 13.10
N ARG A 141 10.46 -3.29 12.61
CA ARG A 141 10.83 -2.65 11.33
C ARG A 141 11.26 -1.20 11.53
N PRO A 142 12.51 -0.94 11.94
CA PRO A 142 13.02 0.43 12.09
C PRO A 142 13.04 1.24 10.78
N ASP A 143 13.05 0.55 9.63
CA ASP A 143 12.96 1.14 8.29
C ASP A 143 11.55 1.63 7.93
N VAL A 144 10.51 1.16 8.64
CA VAL A 144 9.13 1.56 8.43
C VAL A 144 8.84 2.86 9.18
N THR A 145 8.48 3.90 8.42
CA THR A 145 8.02 5.17 8.96
C THR A 145 6.51 5.18 9.20
N ALA A 146 5.73 4.58 8.30
CA ALA A 146 4.28 4.56 8.37
C ALA A 146 3.71 3.16 8.16
N ALA A 147 2.60 2.88 8.85
CA ALA A 147 1.80 1.68 8.67
C ALA A 147 0.32 2.06 8.53
N ALA A 148 -0.40 1.40 7.62
CA ALA A 148 -1.80 1.66 7.32
C ALA A 148 -2.60 0.35 7.36
N HIS A 149 -3.73 0.37 8.06
CA HIS A 149 -4.65 -0.76 8.17
C HIS A 149 -6.09 -0.27 8.11
N SER A 150 -6.93 -1.02 7.42
CA SER A 150 -8.37 -0.79 7.40
C SER A 150 -9.12 -2.04 6.96
N HIS A 151 -10.43 -2.04 7.22
CA HIS A 151 -11.38 -3.08 6.81
C HIS A 151 -12.06 -2.73 5.49
N SER A 152 -11.29 -2.31 4.49
CA SER A 152 -11.79 -1.96 3.16
C SER A 152 -12.54 -3.12 2.51
N ILE A 153 -13.57 -2.82 1.72
CA ILE A 153 -14.58 -3.83 1.33
C ILE A 153 -14.00 -4.98 0.49
N HIS A 154 -13.18 -4.67 -0.52
CA HIS A 154 -12.61 -5.72 -1.37
C HIS A 154 -11.43 -6.41 -0.69
N GLY A 155 -10.66 -5.66 0.12
CA GLY A 155 -9.57 -6.22 0.91
C GLY A 155 -10.07 -7.26 1.90
N ARG A 156 -11.07 -6.93 2.74
CA ARG A 156 -11.63 -7.90 3.69
C ARG A 156 -12.34 -9.07 3.00
N ALA A 157 -13.00 -8.83 1.86
CA ALA A 157 -13.62 -9.89 1.08
C ALA A 157 -12.56 -10.85 0.53
N TYR A 158 -11.45 -10.31 0.02
CA TYR A 158 -10.33 -11.11 -0.47
C TYR A 158 -9.61 -11.86 0.67
N CYS A 159 -9.39 -11.20 1.81
CA CYS A 159 -8.79 -11.82 3.00
C CYS A 159 -9.60 -13.02 3.51
N ALA A 160 -10.92 -13.06 3.29
CA ALA A 160 -11.75 -14.22 3.63
C ALA A 160 -11.48 -15.46 2.77
N LEU A 161 -10.76 -15.33 1.64
CA LEU A 161 -10.34 -16.46 0.82
C LEU A 161 -9.10 -17.18 1.38
N GLY A 162 -8.34 -16.55 2.29
CA GLY A 162 -7.12 -17.10 2.86
C GLY A 162 -6.04 -17.40 1.82
N LYS A 163 -5.93 -16.58 0.76
CA LYS A 163 -5.02 -16.79 -0.36
C LYS A 163 -4.16 -15.56 -0.63
N PRO A 164 -2.91 -15.75 -1.09
CA PRO A 164 -2.12 -14.64 -1.60
C PRO A 164 -2.76 -14.02 -2.84
N LEU A 165 -2.46 -12.75 -3.10
CA LEU A 165 -2.87 -12.08 -4.33
C LEU A 165 -2.17 -12.73 -5.52
N ASP A 166 -2.93 -13.14 -6.52
CA ASP A 166 -2.39 -13.61 -7.79
C ASP A 166 -1.95 -12.43 -8.66
N ILE A 167 -0.85 -12.61 -9.37
CA ILE A 167 -0.33 -11.55 -10.24
C ILE A 167 -1.03 -11.66 -11.60
N ILE A 168 -2.23 -11.09 -11.68
CA ILE A 168 -3.10 -11.11 -12.87
C ILE A 168 -3.19 -9.76 -13.60
N THR A 169 -2.62 -8.70 -13.01
CA THR A 169 -2.57 -7.36 -13.60
C THR A 169 -1.18 -6.76 -13.43
N GLN A 170 -0.83 -5.78 -14.27
CA GLN A 170 0.43 -5.05 -14.13
C GLN A 170 0.56 -4.39 -12.75
N ASP A 171 -0.53 -3.83 -12.21
CA ASP A 171 -0.51 -3.18 -10.89
C ASP A 171 -0.25 -4.19 -9.76
N ALA A 172 -0.74 -5.42 -9.89
CA ALA A 172 -0.46 -6.49 -8.93
C ALA A 172 1.01 -6.86 -8.88
N CYS A 173 1.78 -6.64 -9.96
CA CYS A 173 3.23 -6.87 -9.96
C CYS A 173 3.96 -6.04 -8.89
N ALA A 174 3.40 -4.91 -8.45
CA ALA A 174 3.98 -4.16 -7.33
C ALA A 174 4.09 -4.98 -6.05
N PHE A 175 3.27 -6.02 -5.90
CA PHE A 175 3.23 -6.92 -4.74
C PHE A 175 3.85 -8.30 -5.00
N TYR A 176 4.49 -8.50 -6.13
CA TYR A 176 5.14 -9.78 -6.47
C TYR A 176 6.23 -10.12 -5.47
N ASN A 177 6.09 -11.25 -4.78
CA ASN A 177 6.96 -11.68 -3.68
C ASN A 177 7.13 -10.64 -2.55
N ASP A 178 6.23 -9.67 -2.43
CA ASP A 178 6.32 -8.53 -1.52
C ASP A 178 5.02 -8.30 -0.74
N HIS A 179 4.24 -9.36 -0.55
CA HIS A 179 3.11 -9.45 0.35
C HIS A 179 3.04 -10.85 0.97
N VAL A 180 2.33 -10.95 2.09
CA VAL A 180 2.09 -12.20 2.82
C VAL A 180 0.61 -12.36 3.15
N VAL A 181 0.20 -13.58 3.46
CA VAL A 181 -1.07 -13.89 4.11
C VAL A 181 -0.79 -14.26 5.55
N TYR A 182 -1.44 -13.58 6.48
CA TYR A 182 -1.47 -13.98 7.88
C TYR A 182 -2.71 -14.85 8.10
N GLU A 183 -2.50 -16.16 8.21
CA GLU A 183 -3.58 -17.17 8.16
C GLU A 183 -4.36 -17.33 9.46
N ALA A 184 -3.87 -16.78 10.59
CA ALA A 184 -4.58 -16.86 11.86
C ALA A 184 -5.63 -15.75 11.99
N PHE A 185 -6.78 -16.11 12.58
CA PHE A 185 -7.78 -15.15 13.04
C PHE A 185 -8.16 -15.49 14.48
N ASN A 186 -7.64 -14.73 15.43
CA ASN A 186 -7.86 -14.94 16.87
C ASN A 186 -8.85 -13.92 17.45
N GLY A 187 -9.68 -13.32 16.60
CA GLY A 187 -10.62 -12.27 16.98
C GLY A 187 -10.00 -10.87 16.97
N VAL A 188 -10.52 -9.97 17.80
CA VAL A 188 -9.97 -8.62 17.94
C VAL A 188 -8.59 -8.70 18.60
N VAL A 189 -7.59 -8.05 17.97
CA VAL A 189 -6.19 -8.07 18.45
C VAL A 189 -6.06 -7.23 19.72
N LEU A 190 -6.20 -7.87 20.87
CA LEU A 190 -6.03 -7.23 22.18
C LEU A 190 -4.78 -7.72 22.92
N ALA A 191 -4.11 -8.75 22.38
CA ALA A 191 -2.90 -9.31 22.97
C ALA A 191 -1.65 -8.86 22.20
N ALA A 192 -0.60 -8.50 22.92
CA ALA A 192 0.69 -8.12 22.34
C ALA A 192 1.32 -9.26 21.50
N GLU A 193 1.06 -10.51 21.87
CA GLU A 193 1.51 -11.70 21.15
C GLU A 193 0.98 -11.73 19.72
N GLU A 194 -0.30 -11.45 19.51
CA GLU A 194 -0.91 -11.42 18.18
C GLU A 194 -0.30 -10.32 17.29
N GLY A 195 -0.08 -9.12 17.86
CA GLY A 195 0.63 -8.06 17.17
C GLY A 195 2.05 -8.48 16.74
N GLN A 196 2.77 -9.21 17.61
CA GLN A 196 4.09 -9.73 17.31
C GLN A 196 4.06 -10.81 16.22
N ASN A 197 3.06 -11.69 16.22
CA ASN A 197 2.87 -12.71 15.20
C ASN A 197 2.60 -12.08 13.83
N ILE A 198 1.77 -11.05 13.76
CA ILE A 198 1.52 -10.28 12.54
C ILE A 198 2.80 -9.61 12.04
N ALA A 199 3.56 -8.95 12.92
CA ALA A 199 4.82 -8.31 12.56
C ALA A 199 5.86 -9.32 12.07
N THR A 200 5.94 -10.50 12.70
CA THR A 200 6.83 -11.59 12.28
C THR A 200 6.44 -12.14 10.91
N CYS A 201 5.14 -12.35 10.67
CA CYS A 201 4.63 -12.81 9.38
C CYS A 201 4.90 -11.77 8.28
N LEU A 202 4.69 -10.48 8.54
CA LEU A 202 4.98 -9.40 7.60
C LEU A 202 6.46 -9.42 7.17
N GLY A 203 7.39 -9.70 8.09
CA GLY A 203 8.82 -9.79 7.81
C GLY A 203 9.33 -8.52 7.12
N ASP A 204 10.00 -8.69 5.98
CA ASP A 204 10.52 -7.60 5.14
C ASP A 204 9.52 -7.06 4.10
N LYS A 205 8.33 -7.63 4.02
CA LYS A 205 7.33 -7.30 3.00
C LYS A 205 6.66 -5.95 3.28
N LYS A 206 6.06 -5.39 2.22
CA LYS A 206 5.33 -4.12 2.31
C LYS A 206 3.84 -4.28 2.63
N ALA A 207 3.29 -5.48 2.49
CA ALA A 207 1.86 -5.73 2.65
C ALA A 207 1.55 -7.07 3.29
N ALA A 208 0.47 -7.11 4.07
CA ALA A 208 -0.12 -8.35 4.58
C ALA A 208 -1.64 -8.36 4.35
N LEU A 209 -2.14 -9.51 3.93
CA LEU A 209 -3.55 -9.84 3.93
C LEU A 209 -3.83 -10.58 5.25
N LEU A 210 -4.53 -9.92 6.17
CA LEU A 210 -4.90 -10.54 7.45
C LEU A 210 -6.19 -11.33 7.24
N GLN A 211 -6.10 -12.66 7.30
CA GLN A 211 -7.23 -13.57 7.03
C GLN A 211 -8.43 -13.21 7.89
N ASN A 212 -9.64 -13.12 7.27
CA ASN A 212 -10.91 -12.74 7.89
C ASN A 212 -10.90 -11.36 8.59
N HIS A 213 -9.93 -10.49 8.31
CA HIS A 213 -9.77 -9.23 9.00
C HIS A 213 -9.70 -8.05 8.02
N GLY A 214 -8.59 -7.85 7.32
CA GLY A 214 -8.41 -6.73 6.42
C GLY A 214 -6.99 -6.61 5.89
N LEU A 215 -6.69 -5.49 5.27
CA LEU A 215 -5.39 -5.21 4.67
C LEU A 215 -4.48 -4.44 5.64
N LEU A 216 -3.19 -4.72 5.57
CA LEU A 216 -2.14 -3.99 6.25
C LEU A 216 -1.02 -3.67 5.26
N THR A 217 -0.57 -2.42 5.22
CA THR A 217 0.56 -2.00 4.40
C THR A 217 1.52 -1.11 5.18
N VAL A 218 2.79 -1.13 4.79
CA VAL A 218 3.83 -0.33 5.43
C VAL A 218 4.65 0.43 4.39
N GLY A 219 5.32 1.49 4.81
CA GLY A 219 6.15 2.31 3.94
C GLY A 219 7.21 3.10 4.69
N ARG A 220 8.24 3.53 3.96
CA ARG A 220 9.29 4.44 4.45
C ARG A 220 8.81 5.89 4.50
N THR A 221 7.66 6.17 3.88
CA THR A 221 6.92 7.43 3.95
C THR A 221 5.44 7.16 4.16
N VAL A 222 4.71 8.17 4.62
CA VAL A 222 3.26 8.09 4.78
C VAL A 222 2.58 7.85 3.43
N GLU A 223 3.04 8.56 2.41
CA GLU A 223 2.53 8.45 1.05
C GLU A 223 2.68 7.04 0.49
N GLU A 224 3.84 6.45 0.69
CA GLU A 224 4.13 5.08 0.25
C GLU A 224 3.15 4.08 0.89
N ALA A 225 3.02 4.09 2.22
CA ALA A 225 2.13 3.18 2.94
C ALA A 225 0.68 3.30 2.47
N VAL A 226 0.20 4.52 2.29
CA VAL A 226 -1.17 4.83 1.83
C VAL A 226 -1.38 4.41 0.37
N PHE A 227 -0.40 4.67 -0.50
CA PHE A 227 -0.49 4.25 -1.89
C PHE A 227 -0.57 2.72 -2.01
N TRP A 228 0.29 2.01 -1.28
CA TRP A 228 0.24 0.55 -1.27
C TRP A 228 -1.11 0.03 -0.79
N PHE A 229 -1.72 0.67 0.21
CA PHE A 229 -3.05 0.29 0.68
C PHE A 229 -4.11 0.46 -0.41
N VAL A 230 -4.19 1.63 -1.03
CA VAL A 230 -5.14 1.92 -2.11
C VAL A 230 -4.92 1.00 -3.31
N SER A 231 -3.67 0.75 -3.66
CA SER A 231 -3.31 -0.14 -4.78
C SER A 231 -3.69 -1.60 -4.48
N LEU A 232 -3.38 -2.09 -3.28
CA LEU A 232 -3.71 -3.45 -2.86
C LEU A 232 -5.23 -3.69 -2.84
N GLU A 233 -6.00 -2.75 -2.30
CA GLU A 233 -7.47 -2.79 -2.31
C GLU A 233 -8.02 -2.92 -3.73
N LYS A 234 -7.49 -2.13 -4.67
CA LYS A 234 -7.88 -2.20 -6.09
C LYS A 234 -7.47 -3.51 -6.76
N CYS A 235 -6.30 -4.05 -6.40
CA CYS A 235 -5.87 -5.36 -6.87
C CYS A 235 -6.78 -6.47 -6.35
N CYS A 236 -7.18 -6.41 -5.08
CA CYS A 236 -8.17 -7.35 -4.51
C CYS A 236 -9.51 -7.25 -5.26
N GLN A 237 -10.00 -6.04 -5.53
CA GLN A 237 -11.21 -5.82 -6.32
C GLN A 237 -11.10 -6.43 -7.71
N ALA A 238 -10.01 -6.12 -8.42
CA ALA A 238 -9.78 -6.62 -9.78
C ALA A 238 -9.74 -8.15 -9.82
N GLN A 239 -9.06 -8.77 -8.87
CA GLN A 239 -8.98 -10.23 -8.79
C GLN A 239 -10.33 -10.86 -8.46
N LEU A 240 -11.07 -10.36 -7.46
CA LEU A 240 -12.41 -10.87 -7.14
C LEU A 240 -13.34 -10.83 -8.35
N MET A 241 -13.29 -9.75 -9.13
CA MET A 241 -14.10 -9.62 -10.36
C MET A 241 -13.64 -10.58 -11.47
N ALA A 242 -12.33 -10.71 -11.66
CA ALA A 242 -11.76 -11.60 -12.68
C ALA A 242 -12.05 -13.06 -12.36
N ASP A 243 -11.87 -13.48 -11.11
CA ASP A 243 -12.10 -14.85 -10.64
C ASP A 243 -13.59 -15.22 -10.74
N ALA A 244 -14.49 -14.29 -10.38
CA ALA A 244 -15.94 -14.51 -10.55
C ALA A 244 -16.32 -14.68 -12.02
N ALA A 245 -15.77 -13.85 -12.91
CA ALA A 245 -16.02 -13.93 -14.35
C ALA A 245 -15.43 -15.20 -14.97
N ALA A 246 -14.25 -15.62 -14.53
CA ALA A 246 -13.60 -16.84 -14.99
C ALA A 246 -14.36 -18.09 -14.52
N GLY A 247 -14.72 -18.15 -13.23
CA GLY A 247 -15.49 -19.25 -12.63
C GLY A 247 -16.85 -19.45 -13.30
N GLY A 248 -17.56 -18.36 -13.61
CA GLY A 248 -18.82 -18.42 -14.35
C GLY A 248 -18.70 -18.94 -15.78
N ARG A 249 -17.48 -19.00 -16.33
CA ARG A 249 -17.18 -19.54 -17.68
C ARG A 249 -16.46 -20.88 -17.65
N GLY A 250 -16.15 -21.40 -16.46
CA GLY A 250 -15.37 -22.64 -16.30
C GLY A 250 -13.92 -22.51 -16.78
N ILE A 251 -13.33 -21.32 -16.70
CA ILE A 251 -11.92 -21.05 -17.04
C ILE A 251 -11.19 -20.51 -15.81
N GLU A 252 -9.87 -20.49 -15.85
CA GLU A 252 -9.05 -19.85 -14.82
C GLU A 252 -8.58 -18.45 -15.26
N THR A 253 -8.33 -17.58 -14.29
CA THR A 253 -7.66 -16.30 -14.54
C THR A 253 -6.24 -16.52 -15.01
N LYS A 254 -5.80 -15.76 -16.02
CA LYS A 254 -4.46 -15.86 -16.57
C LYS A 254 -3.50 -15.06 -15.70
N LYS A 255 -2.50 -15.75 -15.14
CA LYS A 255 -1.44 -15.13 -14.35
C LYS A 255 -0.30 -14.62 -15.26
N ILE A 256 0.34 -13.55 -14.81
CA ILE A 256 1.57 -13.04 -15.45
C ILE A 256 2.70 -13.98 -15.10
N GLU A 257 3.55 -14.28 -16.08
CA GLU A 257 4.72 -15.13 -15.90
C GLU A 257 5.69 -14.54 -14.87
N SER A 258 6.32 -15.40 -14.06
CA SER A 258 7.16 -14.97 -12.94
C SER A 258 8.29 -14.02 -13.34
N ALA A 259 8.91 -14.23 -14.51
CA ALA A 259 9.98 -13.37 -15.01
C ALA A 259 9.48 -11.95 -15.33
N ASP A 260 8.29 -11.84 -15.94
CA ASP A 260 7.65 -10.56 -16.27
C ASP A 260 7.13 -9.85 -15.00
N ALA A 261 6.61 -10.61 -14.05
CA ALA A 261 6.17 -10.10 -12.77
C ALA A 261 7.34 -9.52 -11.96
N GLU A 262 8.48 -10.24 -11.90
CA GLU A 262 9.69 -9.78 -11.24
C GLU A 262 10.29 -8.54 -11.92
N PHE A 263 10.36 -8.54 -13.24
CA PHE A 263 10.83 -7.38 -14.01
C PHE A 263 9.97 -6.15 -13.74
N THR A 264 8.66 -6.32 -13.78
CA THR A 264 7.70 -5.22 -13.53
C THR A 264 7.76 -4.75 -12.08
N HIS A 265 7.90 -5.68 -11.11
CA HIS A 265 8.06 -5.35 -9.69
C HIS A 265 9.26 -4.41 -9.45
N LYS A 266 10.41 -4.70 -10.08
CA LYS A 266 11.61 -3.83 -9.97
C LYS A 266 11.34 -2.39 -10.42
N ALA A 267 10.44 -2.19 -11.39
CA ALA A 267 10.08 -0.87 -11.90
C ALA A 267 9.03 -0.16 -11.03
N VAL A 268 7.97 -0.86 -10.60
CA VAL A 268 6.80 -0.24 -9.97
C VAL A 268 6.65 -0.56 -8.47
N GLY A 269 7.41 -1.52 -7.94
CA GLY A 269 7.31 -1.99 -6.55
C GLY A 269 8.25 -1.30 -5.57
N SER A 270 9.12 -0.38 -6.01
CA SER A 270 10.09 0.28 -5.14
C SER A 270 9.43 1.33 -4.22
N ALA A 271 10.07 1.64 -3.07
CA ALA A 271 9.62 2.68 -2.15
C ALA A 271 9.46 4.05 -2.84
N LEU A 272 10.39 4.40 -3.74
CA LEU A 272 10.31 5.64 -4.52
C LEU A 272 9.13 5.62 -5.49
N ALA A 273 8.86 4.50 -6.13
CA ALA A 273 7.70 4.34 -7.02
C ALA A 273 6.40 4.49 -6.24
N GLY A 274 6.28 3.88 -5.04
CA GLY A 274 5.13 4.02 -4.16
C GLY A 274 4.88 5.47 -3.72
N TRP A 275 5.94 6.14 -3.24
CA TRP A 275 5.87 7.55 -2.87
C TRP A 275 5.43 8.45 -4.03
N PHE A 276 6.04 8.27 -5.20
CA PHE A 276 5.74 9.09 -6.38
C PHE A 276 4.33 8.85 -6.91
N SER A 277 3.90 7.58 -6.94
CA SER A 277 2.55 7.21 -7.37
C SER A 277 1.45 7.69 -6.43
N ALA A 278 1.77 7.94 -5.16
CA ALA A 278 0.86 8.56 -4.21
C ALA A 278 0.58 10.03 -4.50
N LYS A 279 1.54 10.73 -5.14
CA LYS A 279 1.48 12.18 -5.30
C LYS A 279 0.17 12.70 -5.91
N PRO A 280 -0.34 12.18 -7.05
CA PRO A 280 -1.61 12.65 -7.61
C PRO A 280 -2.78 12.48 -6.66
N LEU A 281 -2.82 11.38 -5.91
CA LEU A 281 -3.86 11.08 -4.93
C LEU A 281 -3.87 12.12 -3.80
N PHE A 282 -2.70 12.40 -3.22
CA PHE A 282 -2.55 13.39 -2.17
C PHE A 282 -2.84 14.81 -2.65
N ASP A 283 -2.37 15.17 -3.86
CA ASP A 283 -2.61 16.49 -4.45
C ASP A 283 -4.11 16.75 -4.68
N VAL A 284 -4.86 15.75 -5.16
CA VAL A 284 -6.31 15.87 -5.37
C VAL A 284 -7.03 16.11 -4.06
N VAL A 285 -6.79 15.27 -3.04
CA VAL A 285 -7.50 15.38 -1.76
C VAL A 285 -7.09 16.64 -0.99
N HIS A 286 -5.83 17.09 -1.09
CA HIS A 286 -5.40 18.38 -0.56
C HIS A 286 -6.22 19.53 -1.16
N ARG A 287 -6.41 19.56 -2.48
CA ARG A 287 -7.19 20.62 -3.16
C ARG A 287 -8.68 20.54 -2.80
N GLU A 288 -9.25 19.35 -2.75
CA GLU A 288 -10.67 19.16 -2.40
C GLU A 288 -10.98 19.60 -0.98
N THR A 289 -10.05 19.37 -0.04
CA THR A 289 -10.22 19.75 1.38
C THR A 289 -9.83 21.20 1.67
N GLY A 290 -9.27 21.92 0.69
CA GLY A 290 -8.81 23.30 0.90
C GLY A 290 -7.76 23.46 2.01
N GLY A 291 -7.13 22.37 2.45
CA GLY A 291 -6.16 22.36 3.55
C GLY A 291 -6.79 22.34 4.97
N GLU A 292 -8.08 22.08 5.11
CA GLU A 292 -8.77 22.01 6.41
C GLU A 292 -8.17 21.02 7.42
N TYR A 293 -7.46 20.00 6.90
CA TYR A 293 -6.79 18.99 7.73
C TYR A 293 -5.51 19.52 8.42
N LEU A 294 -5.02 20.70 8.07
CA LEU A 294 -3.74 21.23 8.58
C LEU A 294 -3.81 21.71 10.03
N GLY A 295 -5.01 22.10 10.53
CA GLY A 295 -5.04 22.57 11.90
C GLY A 295 -6.37 22.94 12.47
#